data_0ac355eb934224f4abe396b1270334e9
#
_entry.id   0ac355eb934224f4abe396b1270334e9
#
_cell.length_a   1.000
_cell.length_b   1.000
_cell.length_c   1.000
_cell.angle_alpha   90.00
_cell.angle_beta   90.00
_cell.angle_gamma   90.00
#
_symmetry.space_group_name_H-M   'P 1'
#
loop_
_entity.id
_entity.type
_entity.pdbx_description
1 polymer ?
#
loop_
_entity_poly.entity_id
_entity_poly.type
_entity_poly.pdbx_seq_one_letter_code
_entity_poly.pdbx_strand_id
1 'polypeptide(L)'
;MKKMILINVITIIVLVVIGVLGFWFWHNTTSYVTTDNAKVDGDQIKISSPASGQIKSLNVKQGDKLDKGDKVAEVLAQGQDGQSKDMNIKMPQKGTIVKTDGIEGSMTQAGNPIAYAYNLDDLYITANVDEKDISDVEKGNDVDVDIDGQKASIKGKVEEVGQATAASFSLMPSSNSDGNYTKVSQVVPVKISLDSNPSKIGR
;
A
#
# COMPACT_ATOMS: atom_id res chain seq x y z
N MET A 1 -28.06 -51.22 35.79
CA MET A 1 -28.66 -50.51 34.64
C MET A 1 -28.44 -48.98 34.68
N LYS A 2 -28.81 -48.25 35.74
CA LYS A 2 -28.65 -46.77 35.79
C LYS A 2 -27.22 -46.25 35.61
N LYS A 3 -26.20 -46.93 36.17
CA LYS A 3 -24.78 -46.56 36.00
C LYS A 3 -24.25 -46.71 34.55
N MET A 4 -24.69 -47.74 33.83
CA MET A 4 -24.28 -47.94 32.42
C MET A 4 -24.94 -46.90 31.52
N ILE A 5 -26.19 -46.53 31.77
CA ILE A 5 -26.88 -45.45 31.03
C ILE A 5 -26.17 -44.12 31.28
N LEU A 6 -25.80 -43.81 32.53
CA LEU A 6 -25.05 -42.59 32.86
C LEU A 6 -23.71 -42.50 32.14
N ILE A 7 -22.94 -43.62 32.11
CA ILE A 7 -21.65 -43.66 31.40
C ILE A 7 -21.85 -43.42 29.89
N ASN A 8 -22.83 -44.09 29.28
CA ASN A 8 -23.09 -43.89 27.84
C ASN A 8 -23.52 -42.46 27.53
N VAL A 9 -24.35 -41.82 28.38
CA VAL A 9 -24.73 -40.42 28.19
C VAL A 9 -23.53 -39.48 28.30
N ILE A 10 -22.66 -39.69 29.30
CA ILE A 10 -21.44 -38.92 29.45
C ILE A 10 -20.52 -39.08 28.23
N THR A 11 -20.36 -40.31 27.73
CA THR A 11 -19.52 -40.58 26.53
C THR A 11 -20.09 -39.87 25.32
N ILE A 12 -21.39 -39.87 25.10
CA ILE A 12 -22.02 -39.14 23.98
C ILE A 12 -21.80 -37.64 24.10
N ILE A 13 -21.96 -37.08 25.30
CA ILE A 13 -21.74 -35.64 25.55
C ILE A 13 -20.28 -35.27 25.23
N VAL A 14 -19.31 -36.09 25.67
CA VAL A 14 -17.89 -35.86 25.40
C VAL A 14 -17.59 -35.91 23.89
N LEU A 15 -18.15 -36.87 23.16
CA LEU A 15 -17.99 -36.96 21.73
C LEU A 15 -18.58 -35.76 20.97
N VAL A 16 -19.76 -35.29 21.41
CA VAL A 16 -20.40 -34.08 20.84
C VAL A 16 -19.52 -32.84 21.08
N VAL A 17 -19.01 -32.67 22.31
CA VAL A 17 -18.12 -31.55 22.64
C VAL A 17 -16.83 -31.58 21.80
N ILE A 18 -16.20 -32.75 21.66
CA ILE A 18 -15.01 -32.90 20.79
C ILE A 18 -15.36 -32.57 19.35
N GLY A 19 -16.50 -33.06 18.84
CA GLY A 19 -16.94 -32.75 17.47
C GLY A 19 -17.18 -31.25 17.23
N VAL A 20 -17.84 -30.57 18.16
CA VAL A 20 -18.08 -29.12 18.08
C VAL A 20 -16.79 -28.33 18.17
N LEU A 21 -15.90 -28.67 19.09
CA LEU A 21 -14.59 -28.02 19.22
C LEU A 21 -13.72 -28.24 17.99
N GLY A 22 -13.71 -29.47 17.44
CA GLY A 22 -12.98 -29.82 16.23
C GLY A 22 -13.51 -29.05 14.99
N PHE A 23 -14.84 -28.99 14.86
CA PHE A 23 -15.48 -28.22 13.78
C PHE A 23 -15.21 -26.71 13.91
N TRP A 24 -15.30 -26.15 15.11
CA TRP A 24 -15.01 -24.74 15.38
C TRP A 24 -13.53 -24.41 15.08
N PHE A 25 -12.61 -25.26 15.52
CA PHE A 25 -11.18 -25.10 15.27
C PHE A 25 -10.86 -25.16 13.76
N TRP A 26 -11.43 -26.14 13.06
CA TRP A 26 -11.24 -26.31 11.62
C TRP A 26 -11.80 -25.13 10.84
N HIS A 27 -13.02 -24.71 11.16
CA HIS A 27 -13.67 -23.55 10.53
C HIS A 27 -12.84 -22.27 10.74
N ASN A 28 -12.36 -22.03 11.96
CA ASN A 28 -11.58 -20.84 12.28
C ASN A 28 -10.19 -20.82 11.62
N THR A 29 -9.59 -21.99 11.41
CA THR A 29 -8.23 -22.09 10.80
C THR A 29 -8.29 -22.03 9.27
N THR A 30 -9.39 -22.42 8.65
CA THR A 30 -9.54 -22.50 7.19
C THR A 30 -10.15 -21.21 6.59
N SER A 31 -10.62 -20.29 7.41
CA SER A 31 -11.36 -19.10 6.97
C SER A 31 -10.48 -17.88 6.69
N TYR A 32 -9.17 -17.97 6.86
CA TYR A 32 -8.28 -16.83 6.66
C TYR A 32 -7.25 -17.08 5.55
N VAL A 33 -7.19 -16.16 4.61
CA VAL A 33 -6.08 -16.05 3.66
C VAL A 33 -5.00 -15.19 4.30
N THR A 34 -3.77 -15.70 4.34
CA THR A 34 -2.61 -14.99 4.93
C THR A 34 -1.51 -14.79 3.89
N THR A 35 -0.84 -13.65 3.94
CA THR A 35 0.32 -13.36 3.11
C THR A 35 1.32 -12.50 3.88
N ASP A 36 2.61 -12.83 3.76
CA ASP A 36 3.72 -12.01 4.30
C ASP A 36 4.26 -11.05 3.22
N ASN A 37 3.76 -11.16 1.98
CA ASN A 37 4.18 -10.30 0.87
C ASN A 37 3.28 -9.07 0.80
N ALA A 38 3.40 -8.20 1.78
CA ALA A 38 2.64 -6.95 1.86
C ALA A 38 3.58 -5.77 2.11
N LYS A 39 3.19 -4.61 1.61
CA LYS A 39 3.92 -3.35 1.82
C LYS A 39 2.98 -2.20 2.08
N VAL A 40 3.42 -1.26 2.91
CA VAL A 40 2.77 0.05 3.03
C VAL A 40 3.04 0.84 1.77
N ASP A 41 2.00 1.38 1.16
CA ASP A 41 2.05 2.16 -0.07
C ASP A 41 1.21 3.43 0.08
N GLY A 42 1.28 4.30 -0.91
CA GLY A 42 0.52 5.55 -0.92
C GLY A 42 0.62 6.21 -2.28
N ASP A 43 -0.34 7.06 -2.58
CA ASP A 43 -0.35 7.79 -3.84
C ASP A 43 0.74 8.87 -3.88
N GLN A 44 1.68 8.70 -4.81
CA GLN A 44 2.78 9.64 -5.00
C GLN A 44 2.29 10.93 -5.66
N ILE A 45 2.51 12.04 -4.99
CA ILE A 45 2.25 13.39 -5.49
C ILE A 45 3.52 13.90 -6.18
N LYS A 46 3.49 14.00 -7.51
CA LYS A 46 4.59 14.58 -8.29
C LYS A 46 4.38 16.08 -8.42
N ILE A 47 5.33 16.87 -7.93
CA ILE A 47 5.31 18.33 -8.01
C ILE A 47 6.27 18.73 -9.11
N SER A 48 5.72 19.08 -10.28
CA SER A 48 6.48 19.33 -11.50
C SER A 48 6.46 20.80 -11.88
N SER A 49 7.50 21.21 -12.62
CA SER A 49 7.54 22.56 -13.19
C SER A 49 6.50 22.72 -14.30
N PRO A 50 5.68 23.77 -14.29
CA PRO A 50 4.72 24.04 -15.36
C PRO A 50 5.39 24.61 -16.63
N ALA A 51 6.63 25.08 -16.55
CA ALA A 51 7.37 25.68 -17.65
C ALA A 51 8.85 25.35 -17.58
N SER A 52 9.53 25.48 -18.71
CA SER A 52 11.00 25.39 -18.75
C SER A 52 11.61 26.70 -18.27
N GLY A 53 12.65 26.61 -17.44
CA GLY A 53 13.31 27.76 -16.86
C GLY A 53 14.31 27.41 -15.78
N GLN A 54 14.85 28.44 -15.12
CA GLN A 54 15.79 28.25 -14.02
C GLN A 54 15.05 28.22 -12.68
N ILE A 55 15.38 27.27 -11.82
CA ILE A 55 14.86 27.20 -10.45
C ILE A 55 15.51 28.33 -9.65
N LYS A 56 14.73 29.36 -9.32
CA LYS A 56 15.17 30.53 -8.59
C LYS A 56 15.29 30.27 -7.10
N SER A 57 14.31 29.54 -6.54
CA SER A 57 14.32 29.11 -5.15
C SER A 57 13.58 27.80 -4.95
N LEU A 58 14.05 27.01 -3.98
CA LEU A 58 13.38 25.81 -3.49
C LEU A 58 13.03 26.02 -2.02
N ASN A 59 11.74 26.17 -1.71
CA ASN A 59 11.25 26.57 -0.39
C ASN A 59 10.91 25.41 0.53
N VAL A 60 11.23 24.17 0.13
CA VAL A 60 10.85 22.95 0.84
C VAL A 60 12.02 22.01 1.03
N LYS A 61 11.93 21.18 2.08
CA LYS A 61 12.90 20.14 2.43
C LYS A 61 12.17 18.82 2.65
N GLN A 62 12.92 17.73 2.59
CA GLN A 62 12.41 16.42 2.97
C GLN A 62 11.88 16.44 4.41
N GLY A 63 10.66 15.91 4.60
CA GLY A 63 9.96 15.90 5.88
C GLY A 63 8.96 17.06 6.07
N ASP A 64 8.99 18.09 5.25
CA ASP A 64 8.06 19.22 5.32
C ASP A 64 6.63 18.76 5.01
N LYS A 65 5.69 19.17 5.86
CA LYS A 65 4.26 18.96 5.68
C LYS A 65 3.66 20.22 5.07
N LEU A 66 2.97 20.06 3.96
CA LEU A 66 2.41 21.15 3.18
C LEU A 66 0.94 20.90 2.91
N ASP A 67 0.18 21.98 2.91
CA ASP A 67 -1.21 21.97 2.49
C ASP A 67 -1.33 22.32 0.99
N LYS A 68 -2.50 22.05 0.43
CA LYS A 68 -2.81 22.43 -0.95
C LYS A 68 -2.64 23.93 -1.16
N GLY A 69 -1.81 24.32 -2.14
CA GLY A 69 -1.58 25.71 -2.50
C GLY A 69 -0.31 26.32 -1.91
N ASP A 70 0.34 25.62 -0.96
CA ASP A 70 1.60 26.09 -0.39
C ASP A 70 2.70 26.17 -1.46
N LYS A 71 3.57 27.18 -1.34
CA LYS A 71 4.67 27.39 -2.30
C LYS A 71 5.78 26.39 -2.08
N VAL A 72 6.10 25.63 -3.13
CA VAL A 72 7.18 24.63 -3.16
C VAL A 72 8.46 25.21 -3.73
N ALA A 73 8.37 25.88 -4.87
CA ALA A 73 9.51 26.45 -5.59
C ALA A 73 9.09 27.66 -6.40
N GLU A 74 10.10 28.41 -6.89
CA GLU A 74 9.94 29.48 -7.86
C GLU A 74 10.84 29.21 -9.07
N VAL A 75 10.28 29.29 -10.26
CA VAL A 75 10.99 29.09 -11.53
C VAL A 75 10.91 30.37 -12.35
N LEU A 76 12.06 30.83 -12.81
CA LEU A 76 12.18 31.90 -13.78
C LEU A 76 11.97 31.30 -15.17
N ALA A 77 10.73 31.30 -15.63
CA ALA A 77 10.36 30.76 -16.94
C ALA A 77 10.71 31.73 -18.06
N GLN A 78 11.27 31.21 -19.16
CA GLN A 78 11.47 32.01 -20.38
C GLN A 78 10.18 32.00 -21.19
N GLY A 79 9.58 33.16 -21.35
CA GLY A 79 8.44 33.36 -22.24
C GLY A 79 8.86 33.30 -23.72
N GLN A 80 7.91 33.01 -24.60
CA GLN A 80 8.13 33.03 -26.06
C GLN A 80 8.52 34.42 -26.57
N ASP A 81 8.22 35.46 -25.83
CA ASP A 81 8.53 36.87 -26.17
C ASP A 81 9.92 37.31 -25.66
N GLY A 82 10.74 36.38 -25.19
CA GLY A 82 12.07 36.67 -24.62
C GLY A 82 11.99 37.33 -23.22
N GLN A 83 10.81 37.54 -22.67
CA GLN A 83 10.63 38.05 -21.30
C GLN A 83 10.62 36.89 -20.30
N SER A 84 11.39 37.03 -19.24
CA SER A 84 11.40 36.07 -18.15
C SER A 84 10.27 36.40 -17.18
N LYS A 85 9.54 35.37 -16.73
CA LYS A 85 8.45 35.50 -15.76
C LYS A 85 8.66 34.56 -14.59
N ASP A 86 8.53 35.09 -13.38
CA ASP A 86 8.55 34.26 -12.16
C ASP A 86 7.25 33.46 -12.05
N MET A 87 7.41 32.15 -11.94
CA MET A 87 6.30 31.19 -11.76
C MET A 87 6.44 30.45 -10.44
N ASN A 88 5.42 30.56 -9.60
CA ASN A 88 5.37 29.83 -8.35
C ASN A 88 4.83 28.41 -8.60
N ILE A 89 5.57 27.41 -8.14
CA ILE A 89 5.15 26.03 -8.11
C ILE A 89 4.53 25.79 -6.73
N LYS A 90 3.30 25.29 -6.74
CA LYS A 90 2.52 25.09 -5.53
C LYS A 90 2.18 23.61 -5.33
N MET A 91 1.92 23.25 -4.07
CA MET A 91 1.48 21.93 -3.70
C MET A 91 0.08 21.67 -4.27
N PRO A 92 -0.14 20.59 -5.05
CA PRO A 92 -1.44 20.32 -5.68
C PRO A 92 -2.48 19.81 -4.68
N GLN A 93 -2.04 19.13 -3.62
CA GLN A 93 -2.86 18.60 -2.54
C GLN A 93 -2.02 18.48 -1.26
N LYS A 94 -2.65 18.23 -0.11
CA LYS A 94 -1.94 18.01 1.17
C LYS A 94 -0.98 16.83 1.08
N GLY A 95 0.22 16.98 1.64
CA GLY A 95 1.20 15.90 1.69
C GLY A 95 2.48 16.27 2.42
N THR A 96 3.33 15.28 2.58
CA THR A 96 4.67 15.41 3.17
C THR A 96 5.72 15.20 2.09
N ILE A 97 6.67 16.10 1.96
CA ILE A 97 7.78 16.01 1.01
C ILE A 97 8.68 14.84 1.40
N VAL A 98 8.88 13.88 0.49
CA VAL A 98 9.75 12.72 0.72
C VAL A 98 11.07 12.81 -0.04
N LYS A 99 11.08 13.58 -1.12
CA LYS A 99 12.28 13.76 -1.96
C LYS A 99 12.19 15.09 -2.71
N THR A 100 13.33 15.73 -2.88
CA THR A 100 13.51 16.89 -3.75
C THR A 100 14.56 16.57 -4.79
N ASP A 101 14.23 16.77 -6.08
CA ASP A 101 15.14 16.61 -7.21
C ASP A 101 15.56 17.98 -7.78
N GLY A 102 14.81 19.03 -7.46
CA GLY A 102 15.13 20.40 -7.84
C GLY A 102 16.35 20.92 -7.08
N ILE A 103 17.25 21.60 -7.79
CA ILE A 103 18.41 22.27 -7.21
C ILE A 103 18.30 23.75 -7.58
N GLU A 104 18.44 24.66 -6.60
CA GLU A 104 18.46 26.10 -6.85
C GLU A 104 19.55 26.46 -7.85
N GLY A 105 19.20 27.33 -8.79
CA GLY A 105 20.08 27.75 -9.87
C GLY A 105 20.15 26.81 -11.07
N SER A 106 19.65 25.59 -10.97
CA SER A 106 19.62 24.63 -12.08
C SER A 106 18.48 24.92 -13.06
N MET A 107 18.63 24.44 -14.29
CA MET A 107 17.57 24.49 -15.31
C MET A 107 16.63 23.30 -15.16
N THR A 108 15.35 23.57 -15.30
CA THR A 108 14.30 22.54 -15.35
C THR A 108 13.48 22.67 -16.64
N GLN A 109 12.85 21.59 -17.05
CA GLN A 109 11.92 21.57 -18.19
C GLN A 109 10.49 21.45 -17.71
N ALA A 110 9.55 21.91 -18.54
CA ALA A 110 8.14 21.73 -18.29
C ALA A 110 7.81 20.24 -18.12
N GLY A 111 7.06 19.90 -17.07
CA GLY A 111 6.71 18.52 -16.72
C GLY A 111 7.75 17.78 -15.87
N ASN A 112 8.98 18.24 -15.77
CA ASN A 112 9.99 17.60 -14.92
C ASN A 112 9.60 17.74 -13.43
N PRO A 113 9.65 16.66 -12.66
CA PRO A 113 9.37 16.71 -11.23
C PRO A 113 10.53 17.43 -10.50
N ILE A 114 10.15 18.33 -9.60
CA ILE A 114 11.05 19.08 -8.71
C ILE A 114 11.05 18.47 -7.32
N ALA A 115 9.91 17.96 -6.90
CA ALA A 115 9.76 17.29 -5.61
C ALA A 115 8.69 16.19 -5.69
N TYR A 116 8.77 15.28 -4.74
CA TYR A 116 7.81 14.21 -4.55
C TYR A 116 7.26 14.27 -3.12
N ALA A 117 5.97 14.08 -2.99
CA ALA A 117 5.30 14.02 -1.71
C ALA A 117 4.35 12.82 -1.64
N TYR A 118 3.97 12.46 -0.42
CA TYR A 118 2.92 11.48 -0.13
C TYR A 118 1.93 12.07 0.87
N ASN A 119 0.67 11.73 0.73
CA ASN A 119 -0.29 11.95 1.78
C ASN A 119 -0.16 10.86 2.84
N LEU A 120 0.56 11.14 3.91
CA LEU A 120 0.77 10.17 4.98
C LEU A 120 -0.50 9.88 5.80
N ASP A 121 -1.57 10.66 5.63
CA ASP A 121 -2.85 10.40 6.27
C ASP A 121 -3.72 9.41 5.45
N ASP A 122 -3.31 9.11 4.21
CA ASP A 122 -4.04 8.28 3.24
C ASP A 122 -3.15 7.16 2.70
N LEU A 123 -2.51 6.44 3.62
CA LEU A 123 -1.69 5.28 3.30
C LEU A 123 -2.57 4.03 3.25
N TYR A 124 -2.21 3.11 2.37
CA TYR A 124 -2.85 1.81 2.23
C TYR A 124 -1.80 0.70 2.20
N ILE A 125 -2.25 -0.55 2.32
CA ILE A 125 -1.40 -1.72 2.15
C ILE A 125 -1.66 -2.33 0.78
N THR A 126 -0.60 -2.61 0.05
CA THR A 126 -0.65 -3.50 -1.11
C THR A 126 -0.16 -4.87 -0.68
N ALA A 127 -1.08 -5.82 -0.55
CA ALA A 127 -0.79 -7.21 -0.23
C ALA A 127 -0.83 -8.05 -1.51
N ASN A 128 0.19 -8.88 -1.73
CA ASN A 128 0.24 -9.80 -2.85
C ASN A 128 -0.25 -11.17 -2.37
N VAL A 129 -1.42 -11.57 -2.84
CA VAL A 129 -2.07 -12.84 -2.50
C VAL A 129 -1.85 -13.84 -3.62
N ASP A 130 -1.57 -15.10 -3.28
CA ASP A 130 -1.43 -16.18 -4.26
C ASP A 130 -2.72 -16.34 -5.08
N GLU A 131 -2.59 -16.53 -6.40
CA GLU A 131 -3.72 -16.68 -7.33
C GLU A 131 -4.69 -17.80 -6.92
N LYS A 132 -4.19 -18.85 -6.31
CA LYS A 132 -5.00 -19.99 -5.82
C LYS A 132 -5.95 -19.61 -4.67
N ASP A 133 -5.58 -18.61 -3.86
CA ASP A 133 -6.30 -18.18 -2.65
C ASP A 133 -7.13 -16.92 -2.90
N ILE A 134 -6.99 -16.29 -4.07
CA ILE A 134 -7.64 -15.00 -4.37
C ILE A 134 -9.18 -15.11 -4.48
N SER A 135 -9.71 -16.30 -4.77
CA SER A 135 -11.15 -16.54 -4.84
C SER A 135 -11.87 -16.32 -3.49
N ASP A 136 -11.12 -16.41 -2.40
CA ASP A 136 -11.63 -16.26 -1.04
C ASP A 136 -11.49 -14.82 -0.52
N VAL A 137 -10.93 -13.92 -1.36
CA VAL A 137 -10.73 -12.50 -1.03
C VAL A 137 -11.71 -11.63 -1.80
N GLU A 138 -12.59 -10.96 -1.08
CA GLU A 138 -13.59 -10.08 -1.67
C GLU A 138 -13.46 -8.65 -1.14
N LYS A 139 -13.88 -7.68 -1.97
CA LYS A 139 -13.96 -6.28 -1.54
C LYS A 139 -14.89 -6.14 -0.33
N GLY A 140 -14.39 -5.46 0.71
CA GLY A 140 -15.10 -5.24 1.97
C GLY A 140 -14.75 -6.23 3.08
N ASN A 141 -13.99 -7.30 2.78
CA ASN A 141 -13.51 -8.22 3.81
C ASN A 141 -12.66 -7.47 4.84
N ASP A 142 -12.85 -7.83 6.12
CA ASP A 142 -12.00 -7.33 7.20
C ASP A 142 -10.62 -7.98 7.15
N VAL A 143 -9.58 -7.18 7.41
CA VAL A 143 -8.19 -7.60 7.37
C VAL A 143 -7.49 -7.18 8.66
N ASP A 144 -6.73 -8.09 9.25
CA ASP A 144 -5.81 -7.79 10.33
C ASP A 144 -4.39 -7.68 9.74
N VAL A 145 -3.74 -6.54 9.94
CA VAL A 145 -2.40 -6.23 9.42
C VAL A 145 -1.41 -6.17 10.57
N ASP A 146 -0.44 -7.06 10.55
CA ASP A 146 0.69 -7.06 11.48
C ASP A 146 1.87 -6.31 10.86
N ILE A 147 2.37 -5.30 11.54
CA ILE A 147 3.53 -4.52 11.09
C ILE A 147 4.74 -4.91 11.91
N ASP A 148 5.83 -5.25 11.23
CA ASP A 148 7.11 -5.58 11.87
C ASP A 148 7.56 -4.47 12.81
N GLY A 149 7.89 -4.86 14.04
CA GLY A 149 8.32 -3.94 15.10
C GLY A 149 7.20 -3.28 15.89
N GLN A 150 5.93 -3.54 15.58
CA GLN A 150 4.78 -3.09 16.36
C GLN A 150 4.13 -4.27 17.11
N LYS A 151 3.57 -3.98 18.30
CA LYS A 151 2.93 -5.00 19.13
C LYS A 151 1.43 -5.18 18.85
N ALA A 152 0.84 -4.29 18.07
CA ALA A 152 -0.59 -4.26 17.82
C ALA A 152 -0.87 -4.42 16.32
N SER A 153 -1.80 -5.32 15.97
CA SER A 153 -2.36 -5.42 14.64
C SER A 153 -3.19 -4.19 14.32
N ILE A 154 -3.11 -3.73 13.08
CA ILE A 154 -3.95 -2.67 12.54
C ILE A 154 -5.10 -3.32 11.78
N LYS A 155 -6.32 -2.87 12.05
CA LYS A 155 -7.48 -3.30 11.29
C LYS A 155 -7.60 -2.51 9.99
N GLY A 156 -8.07 -3.19 8.96
CA GLY A 156 -8.33 -2.61 7.67
C GLY A 156 -9.41 -3.36 6.90
N LYS A 157 -9.67 -2.91 5.69
CA LYS A 157 -10.64 -3.54 4.79
C LYS A 157 -10.07 -3.67 3.39
N VAL A 158 -10.43 -4.74 2.71
CA VAL A 158 -10.15 -4.88 1.29
C VAL A 158 -10.88 -3.80 0.51
N GLU A 159 -10.13 -2.87 -0.08
CA GLU A 159 -10.67 -1.79 -0.91
C GLU A 159 -10.84 -2.24 -2.36
N GLU A 160 -9.84 -2.93 -2.88
CA GLU A 160 -9.80 -3.37 -4.27
C GLU A 160 -8.98 -4.66 -4.40
N VAL A 161 -9.47 -5.57 -5.23
CA VAL A 161 -8.75 -6.79 -5.65
C VAL A 161 -8.30 -6.60 -7.09
N GLY A 162 -7.01 -6.75 -7.36
CA GLY A 162 -6.46 -6.63 -8.71
C GLY A 162 -7.06 -7.66 -9.67
N GLN A 163 -7.40 -7.22 -10.86
CA GLN A 163 -8.03 -8.10 -11.89
C GLN A 163 -7.01 -8.88 -12.72
N ALA A 164 -5.71 -8.63 -12.49
CA ALA A 164 -4.64 -9.30 -13.22
C ALA A 164 -3.47 -9.61 -12.28
N THR A 165 -2.75 -10.66 -12.58
CA THR A 165 -1.55 -11.04 -11.81
C THR A 165 -0.44 -10.02 -12.00
N ALA A 166 0.41 -9.84 -10.98
CA ALA A 166 1.56 -8.93 -11.03
C ALA A 166 2.49 -9.22 -12.24
N ALA A 167 2.54 -10.48 -12.70
CA ALA A 167 3.29 -10.88 -13.88
C ALA A 167 2.76 -10.26 -15.18
N SER A 168 1.44 -9.99 -15.25
CA SER A 168 0.81 -9.38 -16.44
C SER A 168 1.24 -7.92 -16.66
N PHE A 169 1.74 -7.25 -15.64
CA PHE A 169 2.24 -5.86 -15.70
C PHE A 169 3.76 -5.78 -15.76
N SER A 170 4.46 -6.91 -15.67
CA SER A 170 5.91 -6.94 -15.77
C SER A 170 6.32 -6.78 -17.24
N LEU A 171 6.95 -5.67 -17.58
CA LEU A 171 7.51 -5.40 -18.92
C LEU A 171 8.78 -6.23 -19.21
N MET A 172 9.27 -6.99 -18.25
CA MET A 172 10.37 -7.93 -18.44
C MET A 172 9.79 -9.32 -18.70
N PRO A 173 9.92 -9.84 -19.94
CA PRO A 173 9.65 -11.25 -20.17
C PRO A 173 10.69 -12.04 -19.35
N SER A 174 10.22 -12.95 -18.50
CA SER A 174 11.06 -13.91 -17.81
C SER A 174 11.66 -14.88 -18.85
N SER A 175 12.70 -14.42 -19.56
CA SER A 175 13.49 -15.29 -20.44
C SER A 175 14.42 -16.14 -19.57
N ASN A 176 13.88 -17.14 -18.92
CA ASN A 176 14.67 -18.26 -18.40
C ASN A 176 14.97 -19.19 -19.56
N SER A 177 16.13 -18.97 -20.21
CA SER A 177 16.68 -19.86 -21.25
C SER A 177 17.31 -21.15 -20.67
N ASP A 178 17.32 -21.31 -19.36
CA ASP A 178 17.81 -22.53 -18.70
C ASP A 178 16.61 -23.31 -18.14
N GLY A 179 16.43 -24.53 -18.66
CA GLY A 179 15.29 -25.41 -18.46
C GLY A 179 14.97 -25.88 -17.04
N ASN A 180 15.09 -25.01 -16.06
CA ASN A 180 14.66 -25.25 -14.69
C ASN A 180 13.32 -24.51 -14.47
N TYR A 181 12.22 -25.22 -14.73
CA TYR A 181 10.86 -24.77 -14.42
C TYR A 181 10.65 -24.68 -12.91
N THR A 182 11.11 -23.63 -12.27
CA THR A 182 10.56 -23.22 -10.99
C THR A 182 9.20 -22.60 -11.28
N LYS A 183 8.14 -23.26 -10.84
CA LYS A 183 6.78 -22.71 -10.88
C LYS A 183 6.77 -21.41 -10.09
N VAL A 184 6.85 -20.28 -10.79
CA VAL A 184 6.70 -18.95 -10.17
C VAL A 184 5.24 -18.83 -9.77
N SER A 185 4.97 -18.76 -8.47
CA SER A 185 3.63 -18.49 -7.97
C SER A 185 3.16 -17.15 -8.50
N GLN A 186 2.02 -17.15 -9.19
CA GLN A 186 1.42 -15.89 -9.65
C GLN A 186 0.70 -15.26 -8.47
N VAL A 187 0.90 -13.96 -8.27
CA VAL A 187 0.28 -13.21 -7.18
C VAL A 187 -0.60 -12.10 -7.73
N VAL A 188 -1.70 -11.84 -7.05
CA VAL A 188 -2.65 -10.78 -7.35
C VAL A 188 -2.52 -9.70 -6.28
N PRO A 189 -2.28 -8.43 -6.67
CA PRO A 189 -2.21 -7.35 -5.72
C PRO A 189 -3.62 -7.01 -5.17
N VAL A 190 -3.71 -6.92 -3.86
CA VAL A 190 -4.91 -6.53 -3.12
C VAL A 190 -4.63 -5.23 -2.38
N LYS A 191 -5.44 -4.20 -2.62
CA LYS A 191 -5.37 -2.93 -1.92
C LYS A 191 -6.22 -2.98 -0.67
N ILE A 192 -5.62 -2.67 0.48
CA ILE A 192 -6.25 -2.70 1.79
C ILE A 192 -6.20 -1.30 2.39
N SER A 193 -7.36 -0.73 2.67
CA SER A 193 -7.47 0.52 3.43
C SER A 193 -7.28 0.25 4.91
N LEU A 194 -6.66 1.16 5.63
CA LEU A 194 -6.38 1.04 7.07
C LEU A 194 -7.34 1.90 7.87
N ASP A 195 -7.91 1.35 8.93
CA ASP A 195 -8.78 2.09 9.86
C ASP A 195 -8.01 3.11 10.69
N SER A 196 -6.70 2.91 10.85
CA SER A 196 -5.81 3.82 11.55
C SER A 196 -4.49 3.99 10.81
N ASN A 197 -3.97 5.22 10.87
CA ASN A 197 -2.75 5.57 10.15
C ASN A 197 -1.52 4.91 10.80
N PRO A 198 -0.77 4.06 10.08
CA PRO A 198 0.41 3.36 10.60
C PRO A 198 1.53 4.33 11.02
N SER A 199 1.60 5.53 10.46
CA SER A 199 2.59 6.55 10.83
C SER A 199 2.38 7.14 12.24
N LYS A 200 1.22 6.94 12.85
CA LYS A 200 0.86 7.41 14.19
C LYS A 200 0.99 6.32 15.27
N ILE A 201 1.15 5.07 14.85
CA ILE A 201 1.24 3.92 15.74
C ILE A 201 2.72 3.65 15.96
N GLY A 202 3.27 4.05 17.08
CA GLY A 202 4.70 3.78 17.43
C GLY A 202 5.54 5.01 17.76
N ARG A 203 4.90 6.12 18.10
CA ARG A 203 5.57 7.26 18.76
C ARG A 203 5.22 7.32 20.22
#